data_af61def2500faa1fff8e86f36af2b02c
#
_entry.id   af61def2500faa1fff8e86f36af2b02c
#
_cell.length_a   1.000
_cell.length_b   1.000
_cell.length_c   1.000
_cell.angle_alpha   90.00
_cell.angle_beta   90.00
_cell.angle_gamma   90.00
#
_symmetry.space_group_name_H-M   'P 1'
#
loop_
_entity.id
_entity.type
_entity.pdbx_description
1 polymer ?
#
loop_
_entity_poly.entity_id
_entity_poly.type
_entity_poly.pdbx_seq_one_letter_code
_entity_poly.pdbx_strand_id
1 'polypeptide(L)'
;MNKLLQLLILLLFSSQLATAAGQPQKTSEVLTSGKWINYSDGYVPVPTYKEDEAEGEKPKTVKRFKTITFEENGTFILDSAKQRYTGHYFIDQEQIRLEFNRVPITRLRTNTDPNQTGGYNVTSNNIKLPTRLLELNISGELSGDGSTYKNYNGAIAGLFNFYEFSGFANVSWGNIIMMIVGFVFLFLAIKYDFEPMLLIPIGFGILIGNIPMFQVTDFNLKLGVYEPGSVMNILYQGVVQGWYPPLIFLGIGAMTDFSSLISNPKLMLLGAAAQVGIFLTFLGAIFLGFAPPEAGAIGIIGGADGPTAIFISSKLANGMNVLPDGTTVKNLIGPIAIAAYSYMALVPVIQPPVIRLMTSKKERRIRMRPPRAVSKTEKVLFPIVGLILTAYIAPSALPLIGMLFFGNLLKESGVTKRLANTAANPLIDVITILLGITVGASTQADVFLTPSSIKIFALGAGSFVIATAGGVAGAKIMNLFLKKENKINPMIGASGVSAVPDSARVVQTMGLKEDPTNHLLMHAMAPNVAGVIGSAVAAGILLSFLM
;
A
#
# COMPACT_ATOMS: atom_id res chain seq x y z
N MET A 1 28.16 -14.66 16.94
CA MET A 1 27.26 -13.59 17.41
C MET A 1 26.02 -14.10 18.12
N ASN A 2 25.38 -15.22 17.68
CA ASN A 2 24.16 -15.75 18.32
C ASN A 2 24.31 -16.33 19.74
N LYS A 3 25.45 -16.90 20.10
CA LYS A 3 25.64 -17.46 21.46
C LYS A 3 25.86 -16.39 22.54
N LEU A 4 26.46 -15.24 22.15
CA LEU A 4 26.69 -14.12 23.08
C LEU A 4 25.39 -13.37 23.39
N LEU A 5 24.52 -13.22 22.39
CA LEU A 5 23.21 -12.58 22.54
C LEU A 5 22.27 -13.45 23.39
N GLN A 6 22.29 -14.77 23.19
CA GLN A 6 21.53 -15.73 24.02
C GLN A 6 22.04 -15.77 25.46
N LEU A 7 23.37 -15.67 25.67
CA LEU A 7 23.95 -15.61 27.02
C LEU A 7 23.61 -14.27 27.71
N LEU A 8 23.62 -13.17 26.98
CA LEU A 8 23.23 -11.85 27.52
C LEU A 8 21.75 -11.80 27.92
N ILE A 9 20.88 -12.39 27.11
CA ILE A 9 19.45 -12.52 27.41
C ILE A 9 19.23 -13.44 28.62
N LEU A 10 19.92 -14.57 28.70
CA LEU A 10 19.85 -15.48 29.86
C LEU A 10 20.45 -14.86 31.14
N LEU A 11 21.53 -14.08 31.05
CA LEU A 11 22.11 -13.38 32.19
C LEU A 11 21.22 -12.21 32.69
N LEU A 12 20.55 -11.52 31.78
CA LEU A 12 19.57 -10.49 32.13
C LEU A 12 18.31 -11.10 32.81
N PHE A 13 17.89 -12.29 32.39
CA PHE A 13 16.73 -12.97 33.01
C PHE A 13 17.11 -13.68 34.33
N SER A 14 18.34 -14.21 34.48
CA SER A 14 18.73 -14.93 35.70
C SER A 14 19.09 -13.98 36.86
N SER A 15 19.60 -12.79 36.58
CA SER A 15 19.89 -11.81 37.63
C SER A 15 18.61 -11.16 38.20
N GLN A 16 17.50 -11.18 37.46
CA GLN A 16 16.22 -10.61 37.92
C GLN A 16 15.35 -11.58 38.71
N LEU A 17 15.50 -12.90 38.49
CA LEU A 17 14.83 -13.92 39.32
C LEU A 17 15.41 -14.01 40.75
N ALA A 18 16.66 -13.58 40.95
CA ALA A 18 17.32 -13.61 42.27
C ALA A 18 17.01 -12.38 43.15
N THR A 19 16.55 -11.27 42.56
CA THR A 19 16.20 -10.04 43.30
C THR A 19 14.69 -9.90 43.58
N ALA A 20 13.86 -10.75 43.01
CA ALA A 20 12.40 -10.77 43.26
C ALA A 20 11.99 -11.41 44.59
N ALA A 21 12.93 -11.91 45.37
CA ALA A 21 12.69 -12.39 46.76
C ALA A 21 12.90 -11.29 47.81
N GLY A 22 12.67 -10.04 47.49
CA GLY A 22 12.68 -8.91 48.39
C GLY A 22 11.34 -8.75 49.07
N GLN A 23 11.34 -8.40 50.36
CA GLN A 23 10.25 -8.23 51.31
C GLN A 23 8.92 -7.79 50.70
N PRO A 24 7.76 -8.31 51.20
CA PRO A 24 6.44 -7.91 50.70
C PRO A 24 6.26 -6.40 50.89
N GLN A 25 6.25 -5.67 49.75
CA GLN A 25 5.84 -4.27 49.73
C GLN A 25 4.39 -4.20 50.28
N LYS A 26 4.13 -3.23 51.12
CA LYS A 26 2.78 -3.04 51.64
C LYS A 26 1.81 -2.86 50.48
N THR A 27 0.71 -3.61 50.49
CA THR A 27 -0.30 -3.58 49.40
C THR A 27 -0.76 -2.14 49.06
N SER A 28 -0.79 -1.24 50.07
CA SER A 28 -1.13 0.18 49.84
C SER A 28 -0.13 0.94 48.98
N GLU A 29 1.19 0.68 49.13
CA GLU A 29 2.23 1.35 48.32
C GLU A 29 2.20 0.90 46.85
N VAL A 30 1.89 -0.38 46.62
CA VAL A 30 1.73 -0.92 45.26
C VAL A 30 0.49 -0.35 44.60
N LEU A 31 -0.63 -0.22 45.31
CA LEU A 31 -1.88 0.28 44.77
C LEU A 31 -1.81 1.74 44.34
N THR A 32 -1.16 2.59 45.15
CA THR A 32 -1.07 4.03 44.86
C THR A 32 0.04 4.40 43.88
N SER A 33 0.89 3.44 43.51
CA SER A 33 2.04 3.68 42.65
C SER A 33 1.69 4.00 41.18
N GLY A 34 0.42 3.90 40.75
CA GLY A 34 0.09 4.20 39.39
C GLY A 34 -1.35 3.98 38.93
N LYS A 35 -1.55 4.05 37.63
CA LYS A 35 -2.83 3.85 36.96
C LYS A 35 -2.97 2.40 36.52
N TRP A 36 -4.03 1.73 36.95
CA TRP A 36 -4.31 0.34 36.62
C TRP A 36 -5.23 0.24 35.40
N ILE A 37 -4.90 -0.58 34.43
CA ILE A 37 -5.67 -0.72 33.20
C ILE A 37 -6.28 -2.12 33.13
N ASN A 38 -7.56 -2.19 32.77
CA ASN A 38 -8.29 -3.44 32.60
C ASN A 38 -8.05 -4.03 31.21
N TYR A 39 -7.52 -5.24 31.16
CA TYR A 39 -7.28 -6.00 29.93
C TYR A 39 -8.32 -7.08 29.66
N SER A 40 -9.08 -7.52 30.66
CA SER A 40 -10.00 -8.65 30.52
C SER A 40 -11.30 -8.32 29.79
N ASP A 41 -11.76 -7.07 29.85
CA ASP A 41 -13.02 -6.67 29.23
C ASP A 41 -12.96 -6.45 27.72
N GLY A 42 -11.81 -6.63 27.09
CA GLY A 42 -11.64 -6.31 25.68
C GLY A 42 -12.04 -4.86 25.38
N TYR A 43 -11.84 -4.44 24.18
CA TYR A 43 -12.19 -3.09 23.74
C TYR A 43 -13.67 -2.77 23.89
N VAL A 44 -14.01 -1.73 24.63
CA VAL A 44 -15.38 -1.19 24.66
C VAL A 44 -15.53 -0.23 23.47
N PRO A 45 -16.37 -0.54 22.47
CA PRO A 45 -16.59 0.37 21.37
C PRO A 45 -17.30 1.63 21.88
N VAL A 46 -16.69 2.79 21.65
CA VAL A 46 -17.31 4.09 21.93
C VAL A 46 -17.67 4.72 20.60
N PRO A 47 -18.95 4.99 20.34
CA PRO A 47 -19.34 5.73 19.16
C PRO A 47 -18.79 7.17 19.26
N THR A 48 -17.95 7.56 18.31
CA THR A 48 -17.55 8.96 18.13
C THR A 48 -18.55 9.61 17.17
N TYR A 49 -19.39 10.48 17.68
CA TYR A 49 -20.19 11.36 16.83
C TYR A 49 -19.32 12.57 16.47
N LYS A 50 -19.12 12.81 15.17
CA LYS A 50 -18.73 14.12 14.67
C LYS A 50 -20.02 14.88 14.36
N GLU A 51 -20.07 16.16 14.73
CA GLU A 51 -21.25 17.03 14.53
C GLU A 51 -21.64 17.23 13.04
N ASP A 52 -20.84 16.74 12.08
CA ASP A 52 -21.01 16.94 10.64
C ASP A 52 -21.21 15.64 9.82
N GLU A 53 -21.48 14.47 10.45
CA GLU A 53 -21.73 13.24 9.69
C GLU A 53 -23.19 13.13 9.27
N ALA A 54 -23.41 13.04 7.95
CA ALA A 54 -24.73 12.85 7.36
C ALA A 54 -25.44 11.60 7.90
N GLU A 55 -26.76 11.70 8.12
CA GLU A 55 -27.61 10.60 8.57
C GLU A 55 -27.40 9.37 7.68
N GLY A 56 -26.79 8.30 8.19
CA GLY A 56 -26.63 7.01 7.52
C GLY A 56 -25.30 6.30 7.71
N GLU A 57 -24.24 6.94 8.18
CA GLU A 57 -22.98 6.24 8.46
C GLU A 57 -23.01 5.54 9.82
N LYS A 58 -22.56 4.26 9.85
CA LYS A 58 -22.35 3.53 11.11
C LYS A 58 -21.26 4.25 11.91
N PRO A 59 -21.50 4.58 13.19
CA PRO A 59 -20.52 5.29 14.01
C PRO A 59 -19.20 4.52 14.10
N LYS A 60 -18.10 5.21 13.82
CA LYS A 60 -16.75 4.66 14.04
C LYS A 60 -16.55 4.38 15.52
N THR A 61 -16.18 3.15 15.86
CA THR A 61 -15.98 2.73 17.24
C THR A 61 -14.51 2.91 17.63
N VAL A 62 -14.26 3.70 18.67
CA VAL A 62 -12.94 3.85 19.31
C VAL A 62 -12.87 2.92 20.53
N LYS A 63 -11.80 2.13 20.61
CA LYS A 63 -11.56 1.22 21.71
C LYS A 63 -10.99 1.99 22.93
N ARG A 64 -11.64 1.98 24.08
CA ARG A 64 -11.15 2.59 25.32
C ARG A 64 -11.05 1.56 26.43
N PHE A 65 -9.95 1.58 27.19
CA PHE A 65 -9.76 0.73 28.35
C PHE A 65 -10.44 1.32 29.59
N LYS A 66 -10.92 0.47 30.47
CA LYS A 66 -11.25 0.88 31.82
C LYS A 66 -9.95 1.04 32.62
N THR A 67 -9.81 2.14 33.32
CA THR A 67 -8.65 2.38 34.18
C THR A 67 -9.10 2.64 35.62
N ILE A 68 -8.32 2.17 36.57
CA ILE A 68 -8.52 2.48 38.00
C ILE A 68 -7.26 3.11 38.56
N THR A 69 -7.40 4.18 39.29
CA THR A 69 -6.32 4.88 39.99
C THR A 69 -6.67 4.94 41.48
N PHE A 70 -5.74 4.55 42.33
CA PHE A 70 -5.87 4.63 43.77
C PHE A 70 -5.06 5.81 44.30
N GLU A 71 -5.64 6.61 45.18
CA GLU A 71 -5.00 7.76 45.80
C GLU A 71 -4.61 7.44 47.25
N GLU A 72 -3.52 8.05 47.74
CA GLU A 72 -3.02 7.82 49.11
C GLU A 72 -4.03 8.16 50.21
N ASN A 73 -5.01 9.02 49.92
CA ASN A 73 -6.08 9.41 50.83
C ASN A 73 -7.18 8.35 51.01
N GLY A 74 -7.04 7.15 50.43
CA GLY A 74 -8.01 6.08 50.49
C GLY A 74 -9.16 6.20 49.50
N THR A 75 -9.04 7.09 48.50
CA THR A 75 -10.02 7.22 47.40
C THR A 75 -9.52 6.54 46.13
N PHE A 76 -10.45 6.17 45.25
CA PHE A 76 -10.14 5.67 43.92
C PHE A 76 -10.94 6.37 42.84
N ILE A 77 -10.41 6.39 41.64
CA ILE A 77 -11.05 6.87 40.40
C ILE A 77 -11.08 5.71 39.42
N LEU A 78 -12.28 5.30 38.99
CA LEU A 78 -12.48 4.30 37.93
C LEU A 78 -13.00 5.02 36.69
N ASP A 79 -12.17 5.14 35.65
CA ASP A 79 -12.55 5.67 34.35
C ASP A 79 -13.01 4.53 33.43
N SER A 80 -14.24 4.58 32.97
CA SER A 80 -14.76 3.69 31.94
C SER A 80 -15.05 4.47 30.68
N ALA A 81 -15.23 3.77 29.56
CA ALA A 81 -15.54 4.38 28.28
C ALA A 81 -16.74 5.35 28.29
N LYS A 82 -17.65 5.18 29.24
CA LYS A 82 -18.91 5.95 29.29
C LYS A 82 -19.01 6.91 30.48
N GLN A 83 -18.29 6.66 31.56
CA GLN A 83 -18.48 7.41 32.80
C GLN A 83 -17.31 7.25 33.77
N ARG A 84 -17.03 8.31 34.54
CA ARG A 84 -16.07 8.30 35.64
C ARG A 84 -16.81 7.99 36.94
N TYR A 85 -16.26 7.04 37.69
CA TYR A 85 -16.75 6.65 39.02
C TYR A 85 -15.68 6.99 40.06
N THR A 86 -16.10 7.40 41.23
CA THR A 86 -15.22 7.64 42.38
C THR A 86 -15.75 6.90 43.60
N GLY A 87 -14.90 6.62 44.56
CA GLY A 87 -15.26 5.94 45.78
C GLY A 87 -14.10 5.85 46.75
N HIS A 88 -14.31 5.05 47.80
CA HIS A 88 -13.29 4.72 48.79
C HIS A 88 -12.87 3.26 48.63
N TYR A 89 -11.60 2.97 48.85
CA TYR A 89 -11.09 1.60 48.89
C TYR A 89 -10.62 1.25 50.31
N PHE A 90 -10.78 -0.02 50.65
CA PHE A 90 -10.35 -0.60 51.89
C PHE A 90 -9.52 -1.84 51.59
N ILE A 91 -8.41 -2.00 52.30
CA ILE A 91 -7.52 -3.15 52.15
C ILE A 91 -7.72 -4.06 53.35
N ASP A 92 -8.07 -5.32 53.11
CA ASP A 92 -8.15 -6.37 54.11
C ASP A 92 -7.29 -7.55 53.62
N GLN A 93 -6.11 -7.71 54.22
CA GLN A 93 -5.06 -8.66 53.79
C GLN A 93 -4.68 -8.46 52.31
N GLU A 94 -5.05 -9.38 51.44
CA GLU A 94 -4.80 -9.32 49.99
C GLU A 94 -6.02 -8.86 49.17
N GLN A 95 -7.16 -8.66 49.84
CA GLN A 95 -8.39 -8.23 49.20
C GLN A 95 -8.58 -6.72 49.30
N ILE A 96 -8.99 -6.12 48.21
CA ILE A 96 -9.27 -4.69 48.07
C ILE A 96 -10.76 -4.52 47.82
N ARG A 97 -11.44 -3.92 48.78
CA ARG A 97 -12.88 -3.64 48.69
C ARG A 97 -13.10 -2.23 48.17
N LEU A 98 -13.82 -2.09 47.04
CA LEU A 98 -14.19 -0.81 46.45
C LEU A 98 -15.63 -0.45 46.82
N GLU A 99 -15.81 0.68 47.51
CA GLU A 99 -17.12 1.26 47.80
C GLU A 99 -17.32 2.53 46.98
N PHE A 100 -18.24 2.47 46.03
CA PHE A 100 -18.52 3.57 45.12
C PHE A 100 -19.35 4.69 45.75
N ASN A 101 -19.00 5.92 45.45
CA ASN A 101 -19.84 7.08 45.74
C ASN A 101 -21.16 6.99 44.93
N ARG A 102 -22.23 7.60 45.46
CA ARG A 102 -23.49 7.67 44.71
C ARG A 102 -23.29 8.40 43.40
N VAL A 103 -23.69 7.79 42.28
CA VAL A 103 -23.55 8.35 40.96
C VAL A 103 -24.87 8.98 40.50
N PRO A 104 -24.91 10.27 40.16
CA PRO A 104 -26.10 10.85 39.55
C PRO A 104 -26.27 10.29 38.12
N ILE A 105 -27.38 9.62 37.85
CA ILE A 105 -27.73 9.19 36.50
C ILE A 105 -28.54 10.28 35.84
N THR A 106 -27.93 10.99 34.90
CA THR A 106 -28.64 11.91 34.01
C THR A 106 -29.18 11.11 32.85
N ARG A 107 -30.47 10.79 32.81
CA ARG A 107 -31.12 10.27 31.58
C ARG A 107 -31.56 11.46 30.73
N LEU A 108 -30.86 11.69 29.64
CA LEU A 108 -31.35 12.50 28.53
C LEU A 108 -32.46 11.71 27.81
N ARG A 109 -33.72 12.05 28.04
CA ARG A 109 -34.82 11.66 27.15
C ARG A 109 -34.88 12.67 26.03
N THR A 110 -34.43 12.29 24.86
CA THR A 110 -34.77 13.00 23.61
C THR A 110 -36.21 12.64 23.27
N ASN A 111 -37.11 13.62 23.37
CA ASN A 111 -38.47 13.49 22.88
C ASN A 111 -38.44 13.74 21.36
N THR A 112 -38.77 12.74 20.56
CA THR A 112 -38.77 12.78 19.10
C THR A 112 -40.05 13.36 18.51
N ASP A 113 -40.76 14.22 19.24
CA ASP A 113 -41.95 14.89 18.72
C ASP A 113 -41.59 16.32 18.26
N PRO A 114 -41.60 16.60 16.94
CA PRO A 114 -41.16 17.89 16.39
C PRO A 114 -42.08 19.06 16.72
N ASN A 115 -43.25 18.84 17.36
CA ASN A 115 -44.24 19.88 17.67
C ASN A 115 -44.31 20.28 19.14
N GLN A 116 -43.43 19.75 20.01
CA GLN A 116 -43.37 20.18 21.43
C GLN A 116 -42.06 20.92 21.68
N THR A 117 -42.17 22.17 22.04
CA THR A 117 -41.10 22.96 22.71
C THR A 117 -40.73 22.27 24.01
N GLY A 118 -39.88 21.26 23.94
CA GLY A 118 -39.55 20.38 25.05
C GLY A 118 -38.52 21.00 25.96
N GLY A 119 -38.91 21.29 27.18
CA GLY A 119 -38.01 21.47 28.30
C GLY A 119 -37.35 20.11 28.63
N TYR A 120 -36.03 20.09 28.83
CA TYR A 120 -35.27 18.94 29.28
C TYR A 120 -35.66 18.61 30.75
N ASN A 121 -36.35 17.51 30.99
CA ASN A 121 -36.54 16.99 32.32
C ASN A 121 -35.33 16.14 32.74
N VAL A 122 -34.44 16.73 33.53
CA VAL A 122 -33.33 16.03 34.16
C VAL A 122 -33.84 15.38 35.45
N THR A 123 -34.13 14.09 35.44
CA THR A 123 -34.36 13.30 36.67
C THR A 123 -33.02 12.74 37.13
N SER A 124 -32.44 13.28 38.19
CA SER A 124 -31.25 12.73 38.83
C SER A 124 -31.67 11.71 39.90
N ASN A 125 -31.50 10.42 39.60
CA ASN A 125 -31.57 9.36 40.60
C ASN A 125 -30.16 8.95 41.03
N ASN A 126 -29.83 9.13 42.29
CA ASN A 126 -28.59 8.66 42.90
C ASN A 126 -28.66 7.14 43.12
N ILE A 127 -27.90 6.36 42.35
CA ILE A 127 -27.79 4.91 42.52
C ILE A 127 -26.51 4.59 43.28
N LYS A 128 -26.61 3.76 44.33
CA LYS A 128 -25.46 3.16 45.01
C LYS A 128 -25.02 1.94 44.18
N LEU A 129 -23.80 1.98 43.62
CA LEU A 129 -23.23 0.82 42.96
C LEU A 129 -22.87 -0.28 43.96
N PRO A 130 -22.95 -1.56 43.59
CA PRO A 130 -22.53 -2.66 44.45
C PRO A 130 -21.05 -2.57 44.79
N THR A 131 -20.68 -2.99 45.99
CA THR A 131 -19.28 -3.13 46.41
C THR A 131 -18.57 -4.15 45.49
N ARG A 132 -17.34 -3.85 45.10
CA ARG A 132 -16.50 -4.75 44.29
C ARG A 132 -15.30 -5.20 45.11
N LEU A 133 -14.90 -6.46 44.94
CA LEU A 133 -13.71 -7.06 45.54
C LEU A 133 -12.67 -7.29 44.43
N LEU A 134 -11.44 -6.84 44.68
CA LEU A 134 -10.28 -7.06 43.86
C LEU A 134 -9.20 -7.73 44.72
N GLU A 135 -8.40 -8.60 44.12
CA GLU A 135 -7.26 -9.25 44.77
C GLU A 135 -5.99 -8.87 44.03
N LEU A 136 -4.94 -8.50 44.76
CA LEU A 136 -3.62 -8.27 44.24
C LEU A 136 -2.88 -9.60 44.22
N ASN A 137 -2.53 -10.10 43.04
CA ASN A 137 -1.80 -11.34 42.90
C ASN A 137 -0.28 -11.13 42.99
N ILE A 138 0.47 -12.24 43.10
CA ILE A 138 1.95 -12.25 43.19
C ILE A 138 2.63 -11.62 41.97
N SER A 139 1.98 -11.62 40.83
CA SER A 139 2.49 -10.96 39.59
C SER A 139 2.26 -9.45 39.56
N GLY A 140 1.65 -8.87 40.60
CA GLY A 140 1.36 -7.44 40.67
C GLY A 140 0.13 -7.01 39.86
N GLU A 141 -0.77 -7.94 39.56
CA GLU A 141 -2.04 -7.67 38.90
C GLU A 141 -3.19 -7.63 39.89
N LEU A 142 -4.13 -6.71 39.72
CA LEU A 142 -5.39 -6.68 40.43
C LEU A 142 -6.43 -7.49 39.67
N SER A 143 -6.97 -8.53 40.25
CA SER A 143 -8.02 -9.36 39.66
C SER A 143 -9.26 -9.43 40.54
N GLY A 144 -10.42 -9.53 39.92
CA GLY A 144 -11.70 -9.66 40.57
C GLY A 144 -12.83 -9.12 39.72
N ASP A 145 -14.07 -9.54 40.03
CA ASP A 145 -15.26 -9.05 39.31
C ASP A 145 -15.22 -9.25 37.79
N GLY A 146 -14.53 -10.32 37.31
CA GLY A 146 -14.34 -10.61 35.91
C GLY A 146 -13.37 -9.67 35.19
N SER A 147 -12.62 -8.85 35.93
CA SER A 147 -11.69 -7.86 35.41
C SER A 147 -10.29 -8.08 35.96
N THR A 148 -9.27 -7.87 35.11
CA THR A 148 -7.86 -7.87 35.51
C THR A 148 -7.24 -6.52 35.16
N TYR A 149 -6.60 -5.89 36.14
CA TYR A 149 -5.95 -4.59 36.01
C TYR A 149 -4.44 -4.73 36.23
N LYS A 150 -3.66 -4.07 35.40
CA LYS A 150 -2.19 -4.04 35.51
C LYS A 150 -1.71 -2.65 35.87
N ASN A 151 -0.69 -2.57 36.75
CA ASN A 151 -0.10 -1.31 37.18
C ASN A 151 1.04 -0.88 36.26
N TYR A 152 1.03 0.37 35.85
CA TYR A 152 2.02 0.92 34.92
C TYR A 152 3.15 1.73 35.59
N ASN A 153 3.18 1.90 36.90
CA ASN A 153 4.13 2.81 37.55
C ASN A 153 5.21 2.19 38.45
N GLY A 154 5.43 0.88 38.43
CA GLY A 154 6.55 0.26 39.16
C GLY A 154 7.74 0.01 38.24
N ALA A 155 8.98 -0.02 38.74
CA ALA A 155 10.17 -0.30 37.91
C ALA A 155 10.09 -1.66 37.18
N ILE A 156 9.53 -2.68 37.82
CA ILE A 156 9.28 -4.01 37.22
C ILE A 156 8.08 -3.93 36.26
N ALA A 157 7.00 -3.25 36.66
CA ALA A 157 5.86 -2.97 35.80
C ALA A 157 6.29 -2.12 34.59
N GLY A 158 7.21 -1.17 34.75
CA GLY A 158 7.80 -0.42 33.64
C GLY A 158 8.51 -1.29 32.61
N LEU A 159 9.17 -2.37 33.01
CA LEU A 159 9.80 -3.32 32.10
C LEU A 159 8.77 -4.21 31.38
N PHE A 160 7.76 -4.70 32.08
CA PHE A 160 6.65 -5.42 31.48
C PHE A 160 5.85 -4.54 30.53
N ASN A 161 5.59 -3.30 30.91
CA ASN A 161 4.94 -2.32 30.05
C ASN A 161 5.78 -2.03 28.79
N PHE A 162 7.10 -1.86 28.94
CA PHE A 162 7.99 -1.70 27.78
C PHE A 162 7.88 -2.90 26.83
N TYR A 163 7.83 -4.12 27.36
CA TYR A 163 7.62 -5.31 26.53
C TYR A 163 6.24 -5.30 25.86
N GLU A 164 5.16 -5.01 26.60
CA GLU A 164 3.80 -4.95 26.05
C GLU A 164 3.62 -3.84 25.00
N PHE A 165 4.29 -2.69 25.18
CA PHE A 165 4.34 -1.62 24.17
C PHE A 165 5.25 -1.94 22.98
N SER A 166 6.14 -2.91 23.14
CA SER A 166 7.06 -3.27 22.07
C SER A 166 6.38 -4.03 20.94
N GLY A 167 6.92 -3.91 19.74
CA GLY A 167 6.52 -4.73 18.60
C GLY A 167 6.68 -6.24 18.85
N PHE A 168 7.52 -6.65 19.78
CA PHE A 168 7.74 -8.06 20.11
C PHE A 168 6.50 -8.72 20.74
N ALA A 169 5.78 -8.00 21.59
CA ALA A 169 4.55 -8.51 22.21
C ALA A 169 3.36 -8.50 21.24
N ASN A 170 3.39 -7.60 20.27
CA ASN A 170 2.26 -7.35 19.37
C ASN A 170 2.42 -7.98 17.99
N VAL A 171 3.51 -8.73 17.75
CA VAL A 171 3.78 -9.34 16.45
C VAL A 171 2.82 -10.49 16.15
N SER A 172 2.18 -10.43 14.99
CA SER A 172 1.36 -11.49 14.43
C SER A 172 2.15 -12.32 13.41
N TRP A 173 1.68 -13.53 13.11
CA TRP A 173 2.21 -14.32 12.00
C TRP A 173 2.13 -13.60 10.66
N GLY A 174 1.07 -12.80 10.46
CA GLY A 174 0.94 -11.97 9.27
C GLY A 174 2.06 -10.94 9.14
N ASN A 175 2.42 -10.26 10.22
CA ASN A 175 3.53 -9.31 10.23
C ASN A 175 4.86 -10.00 9.87
N ILE A 176 5.13 -11.20 10.43
CA ILE A 176 6.34 -11.96 10.14
C ILE A 176 6.40 -12.34 8.65
N ILE A 177 5.30 -12.84 8.08
CA ILE A 177 5.22 -13.18 6.66
C ILE A 177 5.51 -11.95 5.80
N MET A 178 4.89 -10.81 6.11
CA MET A 178 5.11 -9.58 5.34
C MET A 178 6.53 -9.03 5.51
N MET A 179 7.14 -9.13 6.69
CA MET A 179 8.57 -8.80 6.87
C MET A 179 9.47 -9.69 6.01
N ILE A 180 9.17 -11.00 5.90
CA ILE A 180 9.89 -11.91 5.00
C ILE A 180 9.72 -11.45 3.53
N VAL A 181 8.51 -11.07 3.12
CA VAL A 181 8.27 -10.51 1.76
C VAL A 181 9.11 -9.25 1.53
N GLY A 182 9.16 -8.34 2.49
CA GLY A 182 10.01 -7.14 2.43
C GLY A 182 11.49 -7.50 2.27
N PHE A 183 12.01 -8.46 3.05
CA PHE A 183 13.38 -8.94 2.92
C PHE A 183 13.66 -9.61 1.58
N VAL A 184 12.70 -10.36 1.03
CA VAL A 184 12.83 -10.95 -0.31
C VAL A 184 12.95 -9.86 -1.37
N PHE A 185 12.16 -8.79 -1.30
CA PHE A 185 12.25 -7.66 -2.22
C PHE A 185 13.61 -6.97 -2.16
N LEU A 186 14.09 -6.68 -0.95
CA LEU A 186 15.43 -6.12 -0.74
C LEU A 186 16.53 -7.05 -1.29
N PHE A 187 16.41 -8.34 -1.04
CA PHE A 187 17.37 -9.33 -1.53
C PHE A 187 17.40 -9.40 -3.06
N LEU A 188 16.23 -9.42 -3.72
CA LEU A 188 16.14 -9.43 -5.18
C LEU A 188 16.74 -8.16 -5.78
N ALA A 189 16.46 -7.01 -5.19
CA ALA A 189 17.00 -5.73 -5.63
C ALA A 189 18.53 -5.66 -5.48
N ILE A 190 19.06 -6.04 -4.32
CA ILE A 190 20.49 -5.90 -4.00
C ILE A 190 21.34 -7.00 -4.67
N LYS A 191 20.85 -8.25 -4.66
CA LYS A 191 21.63 -9.39 -5.15
C LYS A 191 21.55 -9.58 -6.65
N TYR A 192 20.38 -9.32 -7.24
CA TYR A 192 20.11 -9.60 -8.66
C TYR A 192 19.90 -8.34 -9.50
N ASP A 193 20.01 -7.16 -8.88
CA ASP A 193 19.84 -5.85 -9.55
C ASP A 193 18.46 -5.73 -10.25
N PHE A 194 17.41 -6.34 -9.63
CA PHE A 194 16.05 -6.29 -10.14
C PHE A 194 15.38 -4.99 -9.70
N GLU A 195 15.24 -4.04 -10.62
CA GLU A 195 14.61 -2.74 -10.41
C GLU A 195 14.91 -2.10 -9.03
N PRO A 196 16.23 -1.91 -8.69
CA PRO A 196 16.61 -1.53 -7.32
C PRO A 196 16.04 -0.18 -6.90
N MET A 197 15.83 0.75 -7.83
CA MET A 197 15.27 2.08 -7.53
C MET A 197 13.83 2.02 -7.00
N LEU A 198 13.08 0.95 -7.31
CA LEU A 198 11.71 0.75 -6.88
C LEU A 198 11.61 -0.30 -5.76
N LEU A 199 12.26 -1.46 -5.95
CA LEU A 199 12.12 -2.56 -5.00
C LEU A 199 12.74 -2.25 -3.63
N ILE A 200 13.81 -1.46 -3.55
CA ILE A 200 14.40 -1.07 -2.27
C ILE A 200 13.44 -0.19 -1.45
N PRO A 201 12.92 0.93 -1.97
CA PRO A 201 11.93 1.72 -1.23
C PRO A 201 10.66 0.93 -0.86
N ILE A 202 10.13 0.10 -1.78
CA ILE A 202 8.95 -0.74 -1.51
C ILE A 202 9.26 -1.76 -0.42
N GLY A 203 10.36 -2.52 -0.53
CA GLY A 203 10.76 -3.54 0.44
C GLY A 203 10.97 -2.94 1.84
N PHE A 204 11.62 -1.78 1.92
CA PHE A 204 11.80 -1.07 3.17
C PHE A 204 10.48 -0.52 3.72
N GLY A 205 9.61 -0.02 2.85
CA GLY A 205 8.25 0.38 3.20
C GLY A 205 7.42 -0.76 3.77
N ILE A 206 7.49 -1.98 3.17
CA ILE A 206 6.82 -3.18 3.70
C ILE A 206 7.30 -3.48 5.14
N LEU A 207 8.60 -3.36 5.42
CA LEU A 207 9.12 -3.54 6.78
C LEU A 207 8.50 -2.52 7.73
N ILE A 208 8.53 -1.22 7.38
CA ILE A 208 7.95 -0.15 8.21
C ILE A 208 6.45 -0.38 8.46
N GLY A 209 5.68 -0.69 7.41
CA GLY A 209 4.23 -0.84 7.50
C GLY A 209 3.76 -2.06 8.30
N ASN A 210 4.65 -3.05 8.49
CA ASN A 210 4.35 -4.29 9.21
C ASN A 210 5.05 -4.40 10.57
N ILE A 211 5.71 -3.33 11.05
CA ILE A 211 6.11 -3.24 12.44
C ILE A 211 4.84 -3.05 13.28
N PRO A 212 4.51 -4.02 14.15
CA PRO A 212 3.31 -3.91 14.96
C PRO A 212 3.47 -2.79 15.99
N MET A 213 2.47 -1.93 16.06
CA MET A 213 2.43 -0.84 17.02
C MET A 213 1.36 -1.13 18.06
N PHE A 214 1.69 -0.89 19.32
CA PHE A 214 0.71 -0.92 20.38
C PHE A 214 -0.21 0.28 20.26
N GLN A 215 -1.49 0.04 20.02
CA GLN A 215 -2.49 1.10 19.94
C GLN A 215 -3.04 1.41 21.33
N VAL A 216 -2.49 2.43 21.97
CA VAL A 216 -3.08 3.01 23.18
C VAL A 216 -4.11 4.05 22.76
N THR A 217 -5.35 3.85 23.18
CA THR A 217 -6.50 4.67 22.76
C THR A 217 -6.47 6.12 23.24
N ASP A 218 -5.73 6.43 24.30
CA ASP A 218 -5.62 7.79 24.87
C ASP A 218 -4.45 8.60 24.28
N PHE A 219 -3.45 7.95 23.72
CA PHE A 219 -2.36 8.55 22.93
C PHE A 219 -2.46 8.03 21.52
N ASN A 220 -3.18 8.72 20.68
CA ASN A 220 -3.22 8.45 19.26
C ASN A 220 -1.86 8.88 18.64
N LEU A 221 -0.83 8.07 18.84
CA LEU A 221 0.44 8.16 18.13
C LEU A 221 0.14 7.86 16.66
N LYS A 222 -0.24 8.90 15.93
CA LYS A 222 -0.56 8.82 14.50
C LYS A 222 0.71 8.49 13.72
N LEU A 223 1.07 7.21 13.65
CA LEU A 223 2.29 6.73 12.98
C LEU A 223 1.98 5.93 11.72
N GLY A 224 0.85 5.23 11.67
CA GLY A 224 0.47 4.33 10.59
C GLY A 224 0.12 5.05 9.29
N VAL A 225 0.31 4.34 8.16
CA VAL A 225 0.00 4.85 6.81
C VAL A 225 -1.49 5.12 6.60
N TYR A 226 -2.36 4.40 7.30
CA TYR A 226 -3.82 4.56 7.24
C TYR A 226 -4.38 5.48 8.35
N GLU A 227 -3.53 6.02 9.22
CA GLU A 227 -3.94 6.89 10.31
C GLU A 227 -3.94 8.35 9.88
N PRO A 228 -5.10 9.01 9.76
CA PRO A 228 -5.20 10.39 9.30
C PRO A 228 -4.35 11.35 10.15
N GLY A 229 -3.51 12.13 9.47
CA GLY A 229 -2.61 13.11 10.10
C GLY A 229 -1.27 12.55 10.57
N SER A 230 -0.96 11.27 10.36
CA SER A 230 0.40 10.74 10.50
C SER A 230 1.28 11.24 9.35
N VAL A 231 2.59 11.31 9.55
CA VAL A 231 3.55 11.65 8.48
C VAL A 231 3.43 10.66 7.32
N MET A 232 3.33 9.35 7.62
CA MET A 232 3.18 8.33 6.59
C MET A 232 1.86 8.46 5.82
N ASN A 233 0.76 8.83 6.49
CA ASN A 233 -0.51 9.08 5.83
C ASN A 233 -0.47 10.31 4.92
N ILE A 234 0.16 11.42 5.37
CA ILE A 234 0.34 12.62 4.55
C ILE A 234 1.09 12.30 3.26
N LEU A 235 2.19 11.56 3.36
CA LEU A 235 2.94 11.12 2.18
C LEU A 235 2.10 10.16 1.32
N TYR A 236 1.35 9.24 1.93
CA TYR A 236 0.50 8.29 1.22
C TYR A 236 -0.66 8.96 0.46
N GLN A 237 -1.05 10.17 0.80
CA GLN A 237 -2.03 10.94 0.02
C GLN A 237 -1.60 11.13 -1.43
N GLY A 238 -0.31 11.16 -1.72
CA GLY A 238 0.21 11.19 -3.09
C GLY A 238 -0.17 9.96 -3.93
N VAL A 239 -0.33 8.81 -3.25
CA VAL A 239 -0.83 7.55 -3.86
C VAL A 239 -2.36 7.59 -3.95
N VAL A 240 -3.06 7.84 -2.84
CA VAL A 240 -4.54 7.80 -2.76
C VAL A 240 -5.18 8.82 -3.69
N GLN A 241 -4.66 10.05 -3.73
CA GLN A 241 -5.16 11.10 -4.61
C GLN A 241 -4.66 10.95 -6.06
N GLY A 242 -3.62 10.12 -6.27
CA GLY A 242 -3.11 9.78 -7.60
C GLY A 242 -2.27 10.86 -8.27
N TRP A 243 -1.55 11.73 -7.51
CA TRP A 243 -0.68 12.75 -8.11
C TRP A 243 0.78 12.31 -8.28
N TYR A 244 1.28 11.27 -7.57
CA TYR A 244 2.61 10.71 -7.84
C TYR A 244 2.76 10.15 -9.26
N PRO A 245 1.83 9.33 -9.79
CA PRO A 245 1.97 8.77 -11.12
C PRO A 245 2.15 9.80 -12.24
N PRO A 246 1.37 10.88 -12.35
CA PRO A 246 1.62 11.94 -13.32
C PRO A 246 3.02 12.56 -13.22
N LEU A 247 3.54 12.76 -12.01
CA LEU A 247 4.89 13.30 -11.81
C LEU A 247 5.98 12.32 -12.25
N ILE A 248 5.77 11.03 -12.06
CA ILE A 248 6.66 9.99 -12.61
C ILE A 248 6.60 10.02 -14.16
N PHE A 249 5.41 10.15 -14.75
CA PHE A 249 5.25 10.28 -16.20
C PHE A 249 5.96 11.51 -16.77
N LEU A 250 5.99 12.62 -16.02
CA LEU A 250 6.80 13.79 -16.38
C LEU A 250 8.29 13.43 -16.49
N GLY A 251 8.83 12.73 -15.51
CA GLY A 251 10.21 12.27 -15.49
C GLY A 251 10.49 11.28 -16.62
N ILE A 252 9.63 10.26 -16.80
CA ILE A 252 9.73 9.28 -17.89
C ILE A 252 9.74 10.00 -19.24
N GLY A 253 8.86 10.99 -19.45
CA GLY A 253 8.81 11.78 -20.68
C GLY A 253 10.12 12.54 -20.95
N ALA A 254 10.70 13.14 -19.90
CA ALA A 254 11.97 13.86 -19.99
C ALA A 254 13.17 12.92 -20.23
N MET A 255 13.11 11.66 -19.79
CA MET A 255 14.14 10.64 -20.06
C MET A 255 14.00 10.03 -21.45
N THR A 256 12.77 9.84 -21.93
CA THR A 256 12.46 9.04 -23.11
C THR A 256 12.92 9.73 -24.41
N ASP A 257 13.49 8.95 -25.33
CA ASP A 257 13.74 9.34 -26.72
C ASP A 257 12.73 8.66 -27.66
N PHE A 258 11.79 9.44 -28.17
CA PHE A 258 10.77 8.97 -29.10
C PHE A 258 11.26 8.79 -30.54
N SER A 259 12.52 9.06 -30.81
CA SER A 259 13.07 8.99 -32.19
C SER A 259 12.84 7.64 -32.87
N SER A 260 12.98 6.55 -32.12
CA SER A 260 12.72 5.19 -32.63
C SER A 260 11.27 5.00 -33.07
N LEU A 261 10.32 5.58 -32.32
CA LEU A 261 8.90 5.53 -32.64
C LEU A 261 8.55 6.43 -33.83
N ILE A 262 9.08 7.66 -33.85
CA ILE A 262 8.89 8.62 -34.93
C ILE A 262 9.47 8.09 -36.25
N SER A 263 10.62 7.40 -36.19
CA SER A 263 11.27 6.82 -37.39
C SER A 263 10.47 5.68 -38.01
N ASN A 264 9.74 4.90 -37.22
CA ASN A 264 8.91 3.79 -37.68
C ASN A 264 7.58 3.70 -36.94
N PRO A 265 6.59 4.57 -37.24
CA PRO A 265 5.31 4.64 -36.53
C PRO A 265 4.50 3.33 -36.56
N LYS A 266 4.73 2.45 -37.54
CA LYS A 266 4.05 1.15 -37.62
C LYS A 266 4.32 0.27 -36.40
N LEU A 267 5.45 0.46 -35.72
CA LEU A 267 5.80 -0.29 -34.53
C LEU A 267 4.94 0.09 -33.32
N MET A 268 4.17 1.20 -33.38
CA MET A 268 3.15 1.52 -32.38
C MET A 268 2.09 0.41 -32.25
N LEU A 269 1.76 -0.25 -33.36
CA LEU A 269 0.80 -1.35 -33.36
C LEU A 269 1.25 -2.53 -32.49
N LEU A 270 2.55 -2.70 -32.28
CA LEU A 270 3.06 -3.75 -31.38
C LEU A 270 2.86 -3.39 -29.92
N GLY A 271 3.01 -2.11 -29.57
CA GLY A 271 2.62 -1.62 -28.25
C GLY A 271 1.13 -1.83 -27.99
N ALA A 272 0.28 -1.47 -28.96
CA ALA A 272 -1.17 -1.71 -28.87
C ALA A 272 -1.50 -3.22 -28.78
N ALA A 273 -0.83 -4.08 -29.52
CA ALA A 273 -1.03 -5.53 -29.47
C ALA A 273 -0.69 -6.12 -28.09
N ALA A 274 0.31 -5.60 -27.41
CA ALA A 274 0.64 -6.02 -26.05
C ALA A 274 -0.45 -5.64 -25.03
N GLN A 275 -1.25 -4.56 -25.27
CA GLN A 275 -2.32 -4.15 -24.36
C GLN A 275 -3.50 -5.15 -24.31
N VAL A 276 -3.54 -6.15 -25.19
CA VAL A 276 -4.46 -7.29 -25.06
C VAL A 276 -4.34 -7.94 -23.68
N GLY A 277 -3.15 -7.91 -23.07
CA GLY A 277 -2.94 -8.35 -21.69
C GLY A 277 -3.83 -7.62 -20.68
N ILE A 278 -4.03 -6.30 -20.81
CA ILE A 278 -4.89 -5.50 -19.94
C ILE A 278 -6.34 -5.98 -20.00
N PHE A 279 -6.89 -6.07 -21.22
CA PHE A 279 -8.29 -6.42 -21.41
C PHE A 279 -8.60 -7.89 -21.02
N LEU A 280 -7.69 -8.82 -21.32
CA LEU A 280 -7.87 -10.22 -20.90
C LEU A 280 -7.74 -10.37 -19.39
N THR A 281 -6.91 -9.59 -18.73
CA THR A 281 -6.81 -9.57 -17.26
C THR A 281 -8.06 -8.97 -16.63
N PHE A 282 -8.60 -7.90 -17.22
CA PHE A 282 -9.89 -7.34 -16.81
C PHE A 282 -11.00 -8.39 -16.85
N LEU A 283 -11.14 -9.11 -17.97
CA LEU A 283 -12.12 -10.19 -18.11
C LEU A 283 -11.87 -11.32 -17.10
N GLY A 284 -10.60 -11.71 -16.91
CA GLY A 284 -10.22 -12.69 -15.91
C GLY A 284 -10.57 -12.27 -14.47
N ALA A 285 -10.42 -10.99 -14.14
CA ALA A 285 -10.80 -10.46 -12.84
C ALA A 285 -12.31 -10.48 -12.61
N ILE A 286 -13.11 -10.11 -13.63
CA ILE A 286 -14.57 -10.27 -13.61
C ILE A 286 -14.94 -11.73 -13.37
N PHE A 287 -14.32 -12.66 -14.10
CA PHE A 287 -14.59 -14.10 -13.96
C PHE A 287 -14.25 -14.62 -12.55
N LEU A 288 -13.24 -14.07 -11.88
CA LEU A 288 -12.88 -14.41 -10.51
C LEU A 288 -13.76 -13.74 -9.44
N GLY A 289 -14.79 -12.97 -9.84
CA GLY A 289 -15.77 -12.35 -8.96
C GLY A 289 -15.35 -11.00 -8.38
N PHE A 290 -14.45 -10.27 -9.03
CA PHE A 290 -14.18 -8.87 -8.68
C PHE A 290 -15.27 -7.96 -9.29
N ALA A 291 -15.61 -6.88 -8.59
CA ALA A 291 -16.49 -5.86 -9.12
C ALA A 291 -15.88 -5.16 -10.36
N PRO A 292 -16.70 -4.65 -11.31
CA PRO A 292 -16.16 -4.04 -12.53
C PRO A 292 -15.09 -2.96 -12.31
N PRO A 293 -15.23 -2.01 -11.36
CA PRO A 293 -14.16 -1.06 -11.05
C PRO A 293 -12.90 -1.73 -10.51
N GLU A 294 -13.04 -2.70 -9.58
CA GLU A 294 -11.93 -3.49 -9.06
C GLU A 294 -11.21 -4.24 -10.20
N ALA A 295 -11.97 -4.88 -11.06
CA ALA A 295 -11.46 -5.61 -12.22
C ALA A 295 -10.71 -4.68 -13.19
N GLY A 296 -11.21 -3.45 -13.41
CA GLY A 296 -10.53 -2.43 -14.23
C GLY A 296 -9.17 -2.05 -13.65
N ALA A 297 -9.11 -1.86 -12.34
CA ALA A 297 -7.85 -1.58 -11.63
C ALA A 297 -6.87 -2.76 -11.70
N ILE A 298 -7.35 -4.01 -11.57
CA ILE A 298 -6.54 -5.22 -11.68
C ILE A 298 -6.06 -5.42 -13.13
N GLY A 299 -6.93 -5.16 -14.11
CA GLY A 299 -6.64 -5.35 -15.52
C GLY A 299 -5.37 -4.65 -15.98
N ILE A 300 -5.12 -3.44 -15.46
CA ILE A 300 -3.97 -2.62 -15.89
C ILE A 300 -2.61 -3.25 -15.57
N ILE A 301 -2.53 -4.21 -14.63
CA ILE A 301 -1.30 -4.96 -14.33
C ILE A 301 -0.77 -5.62 -15.62
N GLY A 302 -1.66 -6.02 -16.52
CA GLY A 302 -1.30 -6.60 -17.82
C GLY A 302 -0.53 -5.65 -18.76
N GLY A 303 -0.56 -4.34 -18.51
CA GLY A 303 0.27 -3.36 -19.21
C GLY A 303 1.72 -3.34 -18.74
N ALA A 304 2.03 -3.93 -17.59
CA ALA A 304 3.33 -3.85 -16.91
C ALA A 304 3.81 -2.41 -16.69
N ASP A 305 2.89 -1.58 -16.20
CA ASP A 305 3.09 -0.15 -15.95
C ASP A 305 2.70 0.18 -14.52
N GLY A 306 3.68 0.22 -13.64
CA GLY A 306 3.49 0.46 -12.21
C GLY A 306 2.79 1.77 -11.87
N PRO A 307 3.28 2.91 -12.37
CA PRO A 307 2.63 4.21 -12.18
C PRO A 307 1.19 4.26 -12.67
N THR A 308 0.90 3.72 -13.85
CA THR A 308 -0.47 3.65 -14.39
C THR A 308 -1.36 2.75 -13.52
N ALA A 309 -0.82 1.63 -13.01
CA ALA A 309 -1.54 0.74 -12.12
C ALA A 309 -1.96 1.43 -10.82
N ILE A 310 -1.07 2.24 -10.23
CA ILE A 310 -1.40 3.05 -9.05
C ILE A 310 -2.43 4.12 -9.38
N PHE A 311 -2.28 4.82 -10.50
CA PHE A 311 -3.20 5.88 -10.90
C PHE A 311 -4.63 5.35 -11.04
N ILE A 312 -4.82 4.24 -11.76
CA ILE A 312 -6.16 3.69 -11.97
C ILE A 312 -6.74 3.07 -10.69
N SER A 313 -5.92 2.38 -9.89
CA SER A 313 -6.38 1.79 -8.63
C SER A 313 -6.76 2.85 -7.61
N SER A 314 -6.08 4.02 -7.58
CA SER A 314 -6.47 5.14 -6.73
C SER A 314 -7.82 5.76 -7.11
N LYS A 315 -8.28 5.55 -8.34
CA LYS A 315 -9.58 6.04 -8.81
C LYS A 315 -10.69 4.98 -8.73
N LEU A 316 -10.39 3.73 -9.08
CA LEU A 316 -11.40 2.67 -9.20
C LEU A 316 -11.46 1.72 -7.99
N ALA A 317 -10.36 1.51 -7.27
CA ALA A 317 -10.24 0.50 -6.21
C ALA A 317 -9.59 1.06 -4.93
N ASN A 318 -10.06 2.21 -4.48
CA ASN A 318 -9.51 2.97 -3.36
C ASN A 318 -10.18 2.69 -2.00
N GLY A 319 -11.23 1.86 -1.96
CA GLY A 319 -11.98 1.59 -0.73
C GLY A 319 -13.01 2.67 -0.36
N MET A 320 -13.21 3.69 -1.20
CA MET A 320 -14.14 4.80 -0.95
C MET A 320 -15.33 4.83 -1.92
N ASN A 321 -15.15 4.30 -3.13
CA ASN A 321 -16.22 4.30 -4.13
C ASN A 321 -17.32 3.33 -3.73
N VAL A 322 -18.57 3.74 -3.90
CA VAL A 322 -19.76 2.93 -3.62
C VAL A 322 -20.36 2.48 -4.95
N LEU A 323 -20.64 1.18 -5.06
CA LEU A 323 -21.28 0.58 -6.22
C LEU A 323 -22.79 0.86 -6.22
N PRO A 324 -23.48 0.71 -7.37
CA PRO A 324 -24.93 0.92 -7.46
C PRO A 324 -25.76 0.01 -6.54
N ASP A 325 -25.22 -1.12 -6.11
CA ASP A 325 -25.82 -2.04 -5.15
C ASP A 325 -25.60 -1.65 -3.67
N GLY A 326 -24.94 -0.51 -3.42
CA GLY A 326 -24.60 -0.03 -2.09
C GLY A 326 -23.36 -0.66 -1.46
N THR A 327 -22.67 -1.57 -2.17
CA THR A 327 -21.41 -2.13 -1.66
C THR A 327 -20.23 -1.20 -1.94
N THR A 328 -19.27 -1.13 -1.00
CA THR A 328 -18.06 -0.34 -1.19
C THR A 328 -17.00 -1.18 -1.89
N VAL A 329 -16.34 -0.64 -2.91
CA VAL A 329 -15.19 -1.29 -3.56
C VAL A 329 -14.07 -1.52 -2.55
N LYS A 330 -13.31 -2.59 -2.74
CA LYS A 330 -12.15 -2.90 -1.87
C LYS A 330 -11.01 -1.91 -2.13
N ASN A 331 -10.25 -1.62 -1.09
CA ASN A 331 -8.97 -0.94 -1.26
C ASN A 331 -7.94 -1.95 -1.76
N LEU A 332 -7.65 -1.91 -3.06
CA LEU A 332 -6.71 -2.81 -3.72
C LEU A 332 -5.45 -2.09 -4.22
N ILE A 333 -5.24 -0.81 -3.84
CA ILE A 333 -4.11 0.01 -4.28
C ILE A 333 -2.78 -0.70 -3.97
N GLY A 334 -2.57 -1.10 -2.70
CA GLY A 334 -1.36 -1.80 -2.27
C GLY A 334 -1.10 -3.11 -3.01
N PRO A 335 -2.04 -4.08 -2.98
CA PRO A 335 -1.91 -5.34 -3.72
C PRO A 335 -1.65 -5.17 -5.22
N ILE A 336 -2.36 -4.26 -5.90
CA ILE A 336 -2.19 -3.99 -7.33
C ILE A 336 -0.82 -3.37 -7.61
N ALA A 337 -0.40 -2.38 -6.83
CA ALA A 337 0.88 -1.73 -6.98
C ALA A 337 2.04 -2.72 -6.81
N ILE A 338 2.03 -3.52 -5.74
CA ILE A 338 3.08 -4.53 -5.52
C ILE A 338 3.08 -5.59 -6.63
N ALA A 339 1.91 -6.08 -7.07
CA ALA A 339 1.85 -7.01 -8.18
C ALA A 339 2.46 -6.41 -9.44
N ALA A 340 2.07 -5.19 -9.83
CA ALA A 340 2.57 -4.51 -11.01
C ALA A 340 4.10 -4.33 -10.97
N TYR A 341 4.65 -3.82 -9.86
CA TYR A 341 6.10 -3.60 -9.73
C TYR A 341 6.89 -4.91 -9.61
N SER A 342 6.34 -5.92 -8.91
CA SER A 342 7.00 -7.23 -8.81
C SER A 342 7.14 -7.89 -10.18
N TYR A 343 6.09 -7.84 -11.00
CA TYR A 343 6.15 -8.43 -12.34
C TYR A 343 7.01 -7.60 -13.30
N MET A 344 7.04 -6.28 -13.15
CA MET A 344 7.97 -5.43 -13.88
C MET A 344 9.43 -5.80 -13.56
N ALA A 345 9.77 -6.00 -12.30
CA ALA A 345 11.10 -6.47 -11.89
C ALA A 345 11.44 -7.88 -12.39
N LEU A 346 10.43 -8.74 -12.60
CA LEU A 346 10.61 -10.11 -13.11
C LEU A 346 10.60 -10.21 -14.64
N VAL A 347 10.53 -9.09 -15.37
CA VAL A 347 10.61 -9.05 -16.84
C VAL A 347 11.77 -9.87 -17.40
N PRO A 348 13.02 -9.75 -16.88
CA PRO A 348 14.14 -10.52 -17.41
C PRO A 348 14.02 -12.04 -17.22
N VAL A 349 13.16 -12.47 -16.31
CA VAL A 349 12.91 -13.90 -16.01
C VAL A 349 11.72 -14.44 -16.81
N ILE A 350 10.61 -13.67 -16.87
CA ILE A 350 9.35 -14.14 -17.45
C ILE A 350 9.36 -14.04 -19.00
N GLN A 351 9.90 -12.98 -19.57
CA GLN A 351 9.84 -12.78 -21.02
C GLN A 351 10.63 -13.78 -21.86
N PRO A 352 11.89 -14.16 -21.52
CA PRO A 352 12.67 -15.04 -22.37
C PRO A 352 12.03 -16.40 -22.65
N PRO A 353 11.45 -17.12 -21.68
CA PRO A 353 10.72 -18.36 -21.95
C PRO A 353 9.55 -18.16 -22.92
N VAL A 354 8.74 -17.12 -22.71
CA VAL A 354 7.57 -16.81 -23.55
C VAL A 354 8.00 -16.49 -24.98
N ILE A 355 9.02 -15.65 -25.16
CA ILE A 355 9.58 -15.32 -26.47
C ILE A 355 10.10 -16.57 -27.19
N ARG A 356 10.83 -17.46 -26.47
CA ARG A 356 11.35 -18.71 -27.05
C ARG A 356 10.23 -19.65 -27.48
N LEU A 357 9.16 -19.75 -26.69
CA LEU A 357 7.98 -20.56 -27.02
C LEU A 357 7.27 -20.04 -28.26
N MET A 358 7.16 -18.73 -28.36
CA MET A 358 6.41 -18.06 -29.44
C MET A 358 7.22 -17.87 -30.73
N THR A 359 8.56 -18.01 -30.73
CA THR A 359 9.40 -17.69 -31.89
C THR A 359 10.35 -18.83 -32.24
N SER A 360 10.53 -19.08 -33.54
CA SER A 360 11.54 -20.02 -34.05
C SER A 360 12.93 -19.36 -34.08
N LYS A 361 14.00 -20.19 -34.11
CA LYS A 361 15.39 -19.69 -34.29
C LYS A 361 15.57 -18.84 -35.53
N LYS A 362 14.87 -19.17 -36.65
CA LYS A 362 14.91 -18.38 -37.89
C LYS A 362 14.32 -17.00 -37.69
N GLU A 363 13.19 -16.88 -36.98
CA GLU A 363 12.55 -15.59 -36.70
C GLU A 363 13.40 -14.72 -35.78
N ARG A 364 14.06 -15.31 -34.78
CA ARG A 364 14.91 -14.57 -33.83
C ARG A 364 16.17 -13.99 -34.50
N ARG A 365 16.62 -14.56 -35.61
CA ARG A 365 17.77 -14.07 -36.39
C ARG A 365 17.41 -13.04 -37.47
N ILE A 366 16.16 -12.62 -37.57
CA ILE A 366 15.78 -11.56 -38.51
C ILE A 366 16.48 -10.27 -38.09
N ARG A 367 17.30 -9.72 -39.00
CA ARG A 367 17.97 -8.43 -38.84
C ARG A 367 17.06 -7.34 -39.39
N MET A 368 16.94 -6.25 -38.63
CA MET A 368 16.14 -5.11 -39.07
C MET A 368 17.03 -4.01 -39.64
N ARG A 369 16.49 -3.26 -40.61
CA ARG A 369 17.19 -2.10 -41.18
C ARG A 369 17.31 -1.01 -40.10
N PRO A 370 18.45 -0.29 -40.05
CA PRO A 370 18.61 0.82 -39.12
C PRO A 370 17.46 1.84 -39.23
N PRO A 371 17.00 2.43 -38.12
CA PRO A 371 15.97 3.47 -38.15
C PRO A 371 16.48 4.70 -38.90
N ARG A 372 15.58 5.45 -39.57
CA ARG A 372 15.92 6.71 -40.21
C ARG A 372 16.28 7.78 -39.16
N ALA A 373 17.11 8.73 -39.56
CA ALA A 373 17.33 9.92 -38.77
C ALA A 373 16.04 10.75 -38.65
N VAL A 374 15.77 11.24 -37.44
CA VAL A 374 14.61 12.08 -37.14
C VAL A 374 15.06 13.53 -36.97
N SER A 375 14.35 14.45 -37.63
CA SER A 375 14.66 15.88 -37.55
C SER A 375 14.28 16.47 -36.21
N LYS A 376 14.91 17.59 -35.83
CA LYS A 376 14.58 18.31 -34.59
C LYS A 376 13.11 18.77 -34.57
N THR A 377 12.58 19.22 -35.69
CA THR A 377 11.19 19.66 -35.82
C THR A 377 10.21 18.52 -35.53
N GLU A 378 10.48 17.31 -36.09
CA GLU A 378 9.66 16.12 -35.82
C GLU A 378 9.66 15.77 -34.32
N LYS A 379 10.83 15.86 -33.66
CA LYS A 379 10.97 15.59 -32.21
C LYS A 379 10.18 16.58 -31.34
N VAL A 380 10.13 17.86 -31.73
CA VAL A 380 9.39 18.89 -31.00
C VAL A 380 7.88 18.80 -31.28
N LEU A 381 7.48 18.52 -32.51
CA LEU A 381 6.05 18.42 -32.86
C LEU A 381 5.41 17.14 -32.35
N PHE A 382 6.16 16.05 -32.23
CA PHE A 382 5.63 14.75 -31.80
C PHE A 382 4.90 14.79 -30.47
N PRO A 383 5.45 15.34 -29.36
CA PRO A 383 4.75 15.38 -28.08
C PRO A 383 3.50 16.27 -28.13
N ILE A 384 3.47 17.33 -28.92
CA ILE A 384 2.32 18.22 -29.07
C ILE A 384 1.18 17.49 -29.81
N VAL A 385 1.49 16.92 -30.98
CA VAL A 385 0.50 16.19 -31.78
C VAL A 385 0.04 14.93 -31.05
N GLY A 386 0.98 14.20 -30.42
CA GLY A 386 0.70 13.00 -29.64
C GLY A 386 -0.24 13.29 -28.46
N LEU A 387 -0.01 14.39 -27.74
CA LEU A 387 -0.90 14.82 -26.65
C LEU A 387 -2.32 15.08 -27.16
N ILE A 388 -2.46 15.88 -28.22
CA ILE A 388 -3.77 16.23 -28.76
C ILE A 388 -4.51 14.97 -29.21
N LEU A 389 -3.88 14.11 -30.02
CA LEU A 389 -4.52 12.90 -30.50
C LEU A 389 -4.95 11.95 -29.39
N THR A 390 -4.06 11.70 -28.42
CA THR A 390 -4.36 10.76 -27.32
C THR A 390 -5.40 11.33 -26.35
N ALA A 391 -5.38 12.65 -26.11
CA ALA A 391 -6.38 13.32 -25.26
C ALA A 391 -7.78 13.31 -25.90
N TYR A 392 -7.89 13.41 -27.22
CA TYR A 392 -9.18 13.26 -27.90
C TYR A 392 -9.70 11.81 -27.89
N ILE A 393 -8.81 10.81 -27.92
CA ILE A 393 -9.21 9.39 -27.85
C ILE A 393 -9.61 8.99 -26.42
N ALA A 394 -8.84 9.41 -25.41
CA ALA A 394 -9.04 9.04 -24.02
C ALA A 394 -8.81 10.25 -23.10
N PRO A 395 -9.79 11.14 -22.92
CA PRO A 395 -9.64 12.36 -22.10
C PRO A 395 -9.23 12.04 -20.65
N SER A 396 -9.72 10.95 -20.08
CA SER A 396 -9.40 10.53 -18.71
C SER A 396 -7.93 10.11 -18.52
N ALA A 397 -7.19 9.87 -19.62
CA ALA A 397 -5.75 9.61 -19.58
C ALA A 397 -4.91 10.90 -19.51
N LEU A 398 -5.53 12.08 -19.67
CA LEU A 398 -4.82 13.37 -19.77
C LEU A 398 -3.81 13.62 -18.65
N PRO A 399 -4.07 13.30 -17.36
CA PRO A 399 -3.07 13.51 -16.31
C PRO A 399 -1.75 12.75 -16.55
N LEU A 400 -1.80 11.52 -17.04
CA LEU A 400 -0.61 10.70 -17.31
C LEU A 400 0.05 11.12 -18.63
N ILE A 401 -0.71 11.10 -19.72
CA ILE A 401 -0.22 11.38 -21.07
C ILE A 401 0.22 12.83 -21.20
N GLY A 402 -0.51 13.76 -20.60
CA GLY A 402 -0.14 15.18 -20.57
C GLY A 402 1.23 15.40 -19.96
N MET A 403 1.50 14.76 -18.83
CA MET A 403 2.80 14.88 -18.17
C MET A 403 3.91 14.15 -18.92
N LEU A 404 3.63 12.99 -19.53
CA LEU A 404 4.58 12.29 -20.39
C LEU A 404 5.05 13.17 -21.55
N PHE A 405 4.11 13.71 -22.31
CA PHE A 405 4.44 14.55 -23.46
C PHE A 405 4.99 15.92 -23.06
N PHE A 406 4.57 16.47 -21.94
CA PHE A 406 5.16 17.70 -21.39
C PHE A 406 6.63 17.48 -21.02
N GLY A 407 6.97 16.39 -20.33
CA GLY A 407 8.35 16.04 -20.01
C GLY A 407 9.21 15.90 -21.27
N ASN A 408 8.68 15.23 -22.29
CA ASN A 408 9.39 15.08 -23.57
C ASN A 408 9.57 16.42 -24.29
N LEU A 409 8.57 17.29 -24.29
CA LEU A 409 8.67 18.63 -24.87
C LEU A 409 9.74 19.48 -24.16
N LEU A 410 9.84 19.40 -22.83
CA LEU A 410 10.91 20.06 -22.07
C LEU A 410 12.30 19.65 -22.56
N LYS A 411 12.49 18.36 -22.87
CA LYS A 411 13.74 17.81 -23.39
C LYS A 411 14.01 18.24 -24.85
N GLU A 412 13.06 17.96 -25.73
CA GLU A 412 13.27 18.08 -27.19
C GLU A 412 13.23 19.54 -27.67
N SER A 413 12.61 20.46 -26.92
CA SER A 413 12.65 21.91 -27.24
C SER A 413 14.08 22.45 -27.28
N GLY A 414 14.97 21.90 -26.43
CA GLY A 414 16.37 22.32 -26.30
C GLY A 414 16.57 23.63 -25.54
N VAL A 415 15.49 24.39 -25.25
CA VAL A 415 15.54 25.67 -24.51
C VAL A 415 15.31 25.51 -23.01
N THR A 416 14.70 24.40 -22.60
CA THR A 416 14.38 24.09 -21.20
C THR A 416 15.22 22.95 -20.61
N LYS A 417 16.47 22.79 -21.05
CA LYS A 417 17.36 21.69 -20.65
C LYS A 417 17.47 21.51 -19.12
N ARG A 418 17.49 22.63 -18.37
CA ARG A 418 17.55 22.58 -16.90
C ARG A 418 16.30 21.94 -16.31
N LEU A 419 15.10 22.31 -16.80
CA LEU A 419 13.85 21.72 -16.33
C LEU A 419 13.73 20.25 -16.72
N ALA A 420 14.13 19.90 -17.96
CA ALA A 420 14.17 18.52 -18.41
C ALA A 420 15.09 17.65 -17.51
N ASN A 421 16.27 18.15 -17.17
CA ASN A 421 17.21 17.45 -16.30
C ASN A 421 16.66 17.31 -14.87
N THR A 422 16.01 18.35 -14.34
CA THR A 422 15.35 18.28 -13.03
C THR A 422 14.22 17.24 -13.00
N ALA A 423 13.42 17.19 -14.07
CA ALA A 423 12.32 16.20 -14.18
C ALA A 423 12.85 14.78 -14.33
N ALA A 424 13.89 14.59 -15.15
CA ALA A 424 14.45 13.29 -15.50
C ALA A 424 15.28 12.62 -14.38
N ASN A 425 15.77 13.37 -13.40
CA ASN A 425 16.65 12.87 -12.36
C ASN A 425 16.11 13.26 -10.96
N PRO A 426 16.34 14.48 -10.40
CA PRO A 426 15.95 14.74 -8.99
C PRO A 426 14.47 14.54 -8.72
N LEU A 427 13.59 15.00 -9.61
CA LEU A 427 12.15 14.92 -9.36
C LEU A 427 11.63 13.48 -9.37
N ILE A 428 11.99 12.71 -10.42
CA ILE A 428 11.54 11.33 -10.53
C ILE A 428 12.09 10.48 -9.39
N ASP A 429 13.34 10.70 -8.95
CA ASP A 429 13.96 9.98 -7.86
C ASP A 429 13.25 10.26 -6.53
N VAL A 430 12.98 11.53 -6.21
CA VAL A 430 12.23 11.91 -5.00
C VAL A 430 10.83 11.28 -5.00
N ILE A 431 10.10 11.38 -6.10
CA ILE A 431 8.75 10.82 -6.19
C ILE A 431 8.79 9.29 -6.10
N THR A 432 9.79 8.64 -6.70
CA THR A 432 9.97 7.18 -6.63
C THR A 432 10.23 6.71 -5.19
N ILE A 433 11.07 7.43 -4.43
CA ILE A 433 11.32 7.14 -3.01
C ILE A 433 10.01 7.26 -2.21
N LEU A 434 9.30 8.38 -2.33
CA LEU A 434 8.07 8.64 -1.60
C LEU A 434 6.97 7.62 -1.94
N LEU A 435 6.81 7.34 -3.23
CA LEU A 435 5.85 6.35 -3.71
C LEU A 435 6.21 4.95 -3.20
N GLY A 436 7.46 4.53 -3.36
CA GLY A 436 7.91 3.20 -2.97
C GLY A 436 7.72 2.94 -1.48
N ILE A 437 8.16 3.87 -0.62
CA ILE A 437 8.01 3.74 0.83
C ILE A 437 6.53 3.69 1.23
N THR A 438 5.69 4.57 0.68
CA THR A 438 4.29 4.65 1.08
C THR A 438 3.45 3.49 0.55
N VAL A 439 3.69 3.03 -0.68
CA VAL A 439 3.08 1.82 -1.22
C VAL A 439 3.53 0.59 -0.43
N GLY A 440 4.82 0.46 -0.14
CA GLY A 440 5.32 -0.61 0.72
C GLY A 440 4.65 -0.61 2.09
N ALA A 441 4.58 0.56 2.75
CA ALA A 441 3.96 0.69 4.07
C ALA A 441 2.44 0.44 4.06
N SER A 442 1.76 0.66 2.94
CA SER A 442 0.33 0.37 2.80
C SER A 442 0.00 -1.13 2.69
N THR A 443 1.00 -1.98 2.49
CA THR A 443 0.83 -3.43 2.42
C THR A 443 0.96 -4.08 3.78
N GLN A 444 0.05 -3.71 4.67
CA GLN A 444 -0.08 -4.35 5.97
C GLN A 444 -0.63 -5.76 5.83
N ALA A 445 -0.30 -6.64 6.78
CA ALA A 445 -0.64 -8.06 6.71
C ALA A 445 -2.15 -8.33 6.56
N ASP A 446 -2.98 -7.58 7.26
CA ASP A 446 -4.44 -7.65 7.24
C ASP A 446 -5.06 -7.22 5.90
N VAL A 447 -4.40 -6.29 5.20
CA VAL A 447 -4.83 -5.80 3.88
C VAL A 447 -4.29 -6.69 2.76
N PHE A 448 -3.04 -7.17 2.90
CA PHE A 448 -2.32 -7.85 1.83
C PHE A 448 -2.52 -9.37 1.82
N LEU A 449 -2.54 -10.05 2.99
CA LEU A 449 -2.69 -11.51 3.08
C LEU A 449 -4.16 -11.94 2.98
N THR A 450 -4.84 -11.47 1.93
CA THR A 450 -6.25 -11.76 1.66
C THR A 450 -6.40 -12.66 0.43
N PRO A 451 -7.49 -13.45 0.33
CA PRO A 451 -7.78 -14.22 -0.89
C PRO A 451 -7.82 -13.35 -2.16
N SER A 452 -8.27 -12.10 -2.04
CA SER A 452 -8.29 -11.13 -3.15
C SER A 452 -6.89 -10.82 -3.66
N SER A 453 -5.92 -10.62 -2.76
CA SER A 453 -4.54 -10.36 -3.13
C SER A 453 -3.89 -11.55 -3.85
N ILE A 454 -4.13 -12.78 -3.37
CA ILE A 454 -3.65 -14.00 -4.04
C ILE A 454 -4.19 -14.11 -5.47
N LYS A 455 -5.49 -13.84 -5.66
CA LYS A 455 -6.12 -13.80 -6.99
C LYS A 455 -5.46 -12.73 -7.88
N ILE A 456 -5.18 -11.53 -7.34
CA ILE A 456 -4.50 -10.44 -8.06
C ILE A 456 -3.12 -10.86 -8.52
N PHE A 457 -2.33 -11.49 -7.63
CA PHE A 457 -1.00 -12.00 -7.99
C PHE A 457 -1.07 -13.09 -9.08
N ALA A 458 -1.96 -14.05 -8.96
CA ALA A 458 -2.12 -15.10 -9.97
C ALA A 458 -2.51 -14.50 -11.34
N LEU A 459 -3.47 -13.57 -11.36
CA LEU A 459 -3.87 -12.84 -12.57
C LEU A 459 -2.71 -12.03 -13.13
N GLY A 460 -1.97 -11.31 -12.30
CA GLY A 460 -0.83 -10.51 -12.70
C GLY A 460 0.25 -11.33 -13.41
N ALA A 461 0.62 -12.49 -12.86
CA ALA A 461 1.58 -13.40 -13.50
C ALA A 461 1.08 -13.85 -14.89
N GLY A 462 -0.18 -14.32 -14.96
CA GLY A 462 -0.81 -14.73 -16.21
C GLY A 462 -0.89 -13.60 -17.24
N SER A 463 -1.28 -12.42 -16.79
CA SER A 463 -1.45 -11.24 -17.65
C SER A 463 -0.14 -10.82 -18.32
N PHE A 464 0.95 -10.89 -17.59
CA PHE A 464 2.28 -10.53 -18.11
C PHE A 464 2.75 -11.49 -19.22
N VAL A 465 2.48 -12.79 -19.04
CA VAL A 465 2.73 -13.82 -20.07
C VAL A 465 1.87 -13.53 -21.30
N ILE A 466 0.58 -13.23 -21.11
CA ILE A 466 -0.37 -12.93 -22.20
C ILE A 466 0.04 -11.66 -22.95
N ALA A 467 0.40 -10.59 -22.24
CA ALA A 467 0.83 -9.34 -22.86
C ALA A 467 2.09 -9.53 -23.72
N THR A 468 3.09 -10.25 -23.19
CA THR A 468 4.30 -10.60 -23.94
C THR A 468 3.97 -11.43 -25.18
N ALA A 469 3.14 -12.46 -25.03
CA ALA A 469 2.70 -13.31 -26.14
C ALA A 469 1.89 -12.50 -27.19
N GLY A 470 0.99 -11.63 -26.74
CA GLY A 470 0.19 -10.75 -27.57
C GLY A 470 1.05 -9.82 -28.44
N GLY A 471 2.08 -9.20 -27.85
CA GLY A 471 3.03 -8.37 -28.57
C GLY A 471 3.82 -9.16 -29.63
N VAL A 472 4.32 -10.37 -29.29
CA VAL A 472 5.02 -11.25 -30.24
C VAL A 472 4.08 -11.74 -31.34
N ALA A 473 2.85 -12.11 -31.01
CA ALA A 473 1.83 -12.49 -31.97
C ALA A 473 1.49 -11.35 -32.93
N GLY A 474 1.32 -10.13 -32.40
CA GLY A 474 1.13 -8.91 -33.19
C GLY A 474 2.25 -8.69 -34.20
N ALA A 475 3.52 -8.90 -33.81
CA ALA A 475 4.66 -8.80 -34.69
C ALA A 475 4.64 -9.89 -35.80
N LYS A 476 4.22 -11.10 -35.46
CA LYS A 476 4.05 -12.18 -36.46
C LYS A 476 2.93 -11.86 -37.43
N ILE A 477 1.78 -11.40 -36.94
CA ILE A 477 0.64 -10.98 -37.77
C ILE A 477 1.09 -9.85 -38.72
N MET A 478 1.80 -8.83 -38.18
CA MET A 478 2.34 -7.77 -39.02
C MET A 478 3.27 -8.30 -40.12
N ASN A 479 4.10 -9.31 -39.87
CA ASN A 479 4.96 -9.95 -40.81
C ASN A 479 4.23 -10.69 -41.95
N LEU A 480 2.95 -11.03 -41.82
CA LEU A 480 2.14 -11.60 -42.90
C LEU A 480 1.86 -10.57 -43.98
N PHE A 481 1.76 -9.30 -43.61
CA PHE A 481 1.49 -8.18 -44.54
C PHE A 481 2.75 -7.51 -45.06
N LEU A 482 3.93 -7.83 -44.51
CA LEU A 482 5.19 -7.23 -44.90
C LEU A 482 5.93 -8.06 -45.95
N LYS A 483 6.55 -7.39 -46.93
CA LYS A 483 7.46 -8.02 -47.90
C LYS A 483 8.64 -8.67 -47.17
N LYS A 484 9.19 -9.74 -47.74
CA LYS A 484 10.26 -10.57 -47.13
C LYS A 484 11.47 -9.76 -46.65
N GLU A 485 11.81 -8.68 -47.37
CA GLU A 485 12.94 -7.79 -47.07
C GLU A 485 12.67 -6.79 -45.92
N ASN A 486 11.39 -6.54 -45.61
CA ASN A 486 10.96 -5.59 -44.60
C ASN A 486 10.38 -6.26 -43.36
N LYS A 487 10.55 -7.60 -43.23
CA LYS A 487 10.08 -8.33 -42.06
C LYS A 487 10.76 -7.82 -40.79
N ILE A 488 9.96 -7.68 -39.76
CA ILE A 488 10.43 -7.29 -38.41
C ILE A 488 10.80 -8.54 -37.63
N ASN A 489 11.73 -8.40 -36.70
CA ASN A 489 12.03 -9.46 -35.74
C ASN A 489 10.89 -9.57 -34.73
N PRO A 490 10.17 -10.73 -34.64
CA PRO A 490 9.01 -10.84 -33.76
C PRO A 490 9.34 -10.64 -32.26
N MET A 491 10.59 -10.81 -31.87
CA MET A 491 11.00 -10.58 -30.47
C MET A 491 10.74 -9.14 -30.02
N ILE A 492 10.82 -8.14 -30.92
CA ILE A 492 10.56 -6.75 -30.55
C ILE A 492 9.12 -6.51 -30.10
N GLY A 493 8.18 -7.37 -30.55
CA GLY A 493 6.80 -7.31 -30.05
C GLY A 493 6.67 -7.56 -28.55
N ALA A 494 7.55 -8.39 -27.97
CA ALA A 494 7.57 -8.61 -26.53
C ALA A 494 7.87 -7.33 -25.73
N SER A 495 8.59 -6.38 -26.33
CA SER A 495 8.85 -5.09 -25.68
C SER A 495 7.68 -4.11 -25.74
N GLY A 496 6.55 -4.49 -26.35
CA GLY A 496 5.30 -3.70 -26.31
C GLY A 496 4.65 -3.57 -24.94
N VAL A 497 5.11 -4.31 -23.94
CA VAL A 497 4.76 -4.05 -22.53
C VAL A 497 5.48 -2.79 -22.02
N SER A 498 4.85 -2.07 -21.07
CA SER A 498 5.31 -0.74 -20.64
C SER A 498 6.53 -0.74 -19.71
N ALA A 499 7.15 -1.89 -19.43
CA ALA A 499 8.37 -1.98 -18.62
C ALA A 499 9.58 -1.39 -19.37
N VAL A 500 9.77 -0.07 -19.25
CA VAL A 500 10.82 0.71 -19.96
C VAL A 500 12.00 0.93 -19.02
N PRO A 501 13.24 0.68 -19.43
CA PRO A 501 13.68 0.11 -20.72
C PRO A 501 13.88 -1.42 -20.70
N ASP A 502 13.51 -2.11 -19.63
CA ASP A 502 13.94 -3.50 -19.34
C ASP A 502 13.47 -4.52 -20.38
N SER A 503 12.22 -4.42 -20.83
CA SER A 503 11.73 -5.35 -21.85
C SER A 503 12.49 -5.19 -23.18
N ALA A 504 12.92 -3.97 -23.54
CA ALA A 504 13.76 -3.73 -24.69
C ALA A 504 15.18 -4.30 -24.52
N ARG A 505 15.74 -4.22 -23.30
CA ARG A 505 17.04 -4.82 -22.94
C ARG A 505 16.99 -6.36 -23.02
N VAL A 506 15.90 -6.97 -22.57
CA VAL A 506 15.69 -8.42 -22.69
C VAL A 506 15.72 -8.85 -24.15
N VAL A 507 15.00 -8.14 -25.03
CA VAL A 507 14.99 -8.41 -26.48
C VAL A 507 16.39 -8.25 -27.08
N GLN A 508 17.13 -7.20 -26.73
CA GLN A 508 18.51 -6.99 -27.14
C GLN A 508 19.42 -8.15 -26.72
N THR A 509 19.35 -8.54 -25.43
CA THR A 509 20.16 -9.63 -24.88
C THR A 509 19.85 -10.96 -25.59
N MET A 510 18.59 -11.23 -25.89
CA MET A 510 18.19 -12.43 -26.62
C MET A 510 18.63 -12.39 -28.10
N GLY A 511 18.55 -11.21 -28.75
CA GLY A 511 19.01 -11.02 -30.09
C GLY A 511 20.49 -11.32 -30.23
N LEU A 512 21.33 -10.75 -29.37
CA LEU A 512 22.78 -10.98 -29.34
C LEU A 512 23.16 -12.44 -29.03
N LYS A 513 22.38 -13.16 -28.23
CA LYS A 513 22.59 -14.59 -27.95
C LYS A 513 22.33 -15.48 -29.18
N GLU A 514 21.42 -15.10 -30.06
CA GLU A 514 21.09 -15.84 -31.26
C GLU A 514 22.01 -15.46 -32.45
N ASP A 515 22.44 -14.20 -32.51
CA ASP A 515 23.38 -13.62 -33.51
C ASP A 515 24.07 -12.40 -32.89
N PRO A 516 25.41 -12.47 -32.62
CA PRO A 516 26.15 -11.38 -31.97
C PRO A 516 26.10 -10.03 -32.72
N THR A 517 25.69 -10.03 -33.97
CA THR A 517 25.57 -8.81 -34.80
C THR A 517 24.13 -8.28 -34.91
N ASN A 518 23.15 -8.95 -34.23
CA ASN A 518 21.74 -8.57 -34.31
C ASN A 518 21.37 -7.60 -33.19
N HIS A 519 21.61 -6.32 -33.40
CA HIS A 519 21.30 -5.26 -32.46
C HIS A 519 19.84 -4.83 -32.58
N LEU A 520 18.99 -5.22 -31.64
CA LEU A 520 17.55 -4.98 -31.66
C LEU A 520 17.10 -3.84 -30.74
N LEU A 521 17.97 -3.29 -29.86
CA LEU A 521 17.59 -2.34 -28.83
C LEU A 521 16.78 -1.15 -29.36
N MET A 522 17.32 -0.46 -30.38
CA MET A 522 16.66 0.72 -30.96
C MET A 522 15.30 0.38 -31.57
N HIS A 523 15.15 -0.81 -32.13
CA HIS A 523 13.88 -1.28 -32.68
C HIS A 523 12.89 -1.69 -31.60
N ALA A 524 13.38 -2.30 -30.53
CA ALA A 524 12.58 -2.72 -29.36
C ALA A 524 12.09 -1.52 -28.52
N MET A 525 12.84 -0.41 -28.50
CA MET A 525 12.43 0.82 -27.83
C MET A 525 11.15 1.43 -28.43
N ALA A 526 10.93 1.30 -29.75
CA ALA A 526 9.75 1.85 -30.39
C ALA A 526 8.43 1.24 -29.85
N PRO A 527 8.21 -0.10 -29.89
CA PRO A 527 7.02 -0.71 -29.26
C PRO A 527 7.02 -0.57 -27.73
N ASN A 528 8.18 -0.48 -27.07
CA ASN A 528 8.27 -0.31 -25.63
C ASN A 528 7.68 1.03 -25.18
N VAL A 529 8.10 2.12 -25.82
CA VAL A 529 7.56 3.45 -25.55
C VAL A 529 6.10 3.58 -25.98
N ALA A 530 5.73 2.93 -27.11
CA ALA A 530 4.33 2.85 -27.53
C ALA A 530 3.47 2.11 -26.50
N GLY A 531 4.02 1.14 -25.78
CA GLY A 531 3.39 0.45 -24.68
C GLY A 531 2.99 1.39 -23.54
N VAL A 532 3.87 2.33 -23.14
CA VAL A 532 3.58 3.34 -22.10
C VAL A 532 2.41 4.24 -22.50
N ILE A 533 2.40 4.71 -23.75
CA ILE A 533 1.26 5.47 -24.27
C ILE A 533 0.01 4.59 -24.28
N GLY A 534 0.14 3.34 -24.72
CA GLY A 534 -0.96 2.37 -24.82
C GLY A 534 -1.57 2.03 -23.45
N SER A 535 -0.75 1.80 -22.43
CA SER A 535 -1.25 1.51 -21.06
C SER A 535 -1.96 2.71 -20.46
N ALA A 536 -1.44 3.93 -20.64
CA ALA A 536 -2.09 5.14 -20.16
C ALA A 536 -3.41 5.42 -20.90
N VAL A 537 -3.49 5.19 -22.22
CA VAL A 537 -4.74 5.29 -22.99
C VAL A 537 -5.74 4.24 -22.55
N ALA A 538 -5.30 2.98 -22.38
CA ALA A 538 -6.16 1.91 -21.89
C ALA A 538 -6.71 2.21 -20.48
N ALA A 539 -5.88 2.77 -19.59
CA ALA A 539 -6.32 3.24 -18.28
C ALA A 539 -7.39 4.33 -18.39
N GLY A 540 -7.19 5.31 -19.27
CA GLY A 540 -8.19 6.36 -19.53
C GLY A 540 -9.51 5.80 -20.08
N ILE A 541 -9.45 4.84 -20.97
CA ILE A 541 -10.63 4.14 -21.51
C ILE A 541 -11.35 3.41 -20.38
N LEU A 542 -10.64 2.61 -19.56
CA LEU A 542 -11.24 1.90 -18.43
C LEU A 542 -11.87 2.86 -17.42
N LEU A 543 -11.20 3.98 -17.11
CA LEU A 543 -11.78 5.02 -16.25
C LEU A 543 -13.07 5.58 -16.81
N SER A 544 -13.12 5.88 -18.11
CA SER A 544 -14.32 6.45 -18.75
C SER A 544 -15.53 5.50 -18.78
N PHE A 545 -15.28 4.18 -18.75
CA PHE A 545 -16.35 3.17 -18.77
C PHE A 545 -16.77 2.66 -17.38
N LEU A 546 -15.91 2.81 -16.36
CA LEU A 546 -16.10 2.18 -15.06
C LEU A 546 -16.31 3.18 -13.91
N MET A 547 -16.19 4.48 -14.18
CA MET A 547 -16.60 5.57 -13.30
C MET A 547 -17.95 6.11 -13.73
#